data_e0b9e4aa721053bf180012a154b39c8d
#
_entry.id   e0b9e4aa721053bf180012a154b39c8d
#
_cell.length_a   1.000
_cell.length_b   1.000
_cell.length_c   1.000
_cell.angle_alpha   90.00
_cell.angle_beta   90.00
_cell.angle_gamma   90.00
#
_symmetry.space_group_name_H-M   'P 1'
#
loop_
_entity.id
_entity.type
_entity.pdbx_description
1 polymer ?
#
loop_
_entity_poly.entity_id
_entity_poly.type
_entity_poly.pdbx_seq_one_letter_code
_entity_poly.pdbx_strand_id
1 'polypeptide(L)'
;MRTLRVAGAAFAVALTVAAAGCGGGGSSTPTTGPEIYKAYCSTCHGVDGQGGVGPELGGGVVAQKYPNIDDQIAVVTNGKGTMPSWRGRLTPDQIRKVVVYERTKLPG
;
A
#
# COMPACT_ATOMS: atom_id res chain seq x y z
N MET A 1 -57.39 -30.39 -48.07
CA MET A 1 -56.03 -29.81 -48.07
C MET A 1 -55.81 -29.11 -46.72
N ARG A 2 -55.01 -29.72 -45.87
CA ARG A 2 -54.70 -29.23 -44.54
C ARG A 2 -53.38 -28.46 -44.60
N THR A 3 -53.40 -27.17 -44.42
CA THR A 3 -52.20 -26.34 -44.29
C THR A 3 -51.62 -26.48 -42.89
N LEU A 4 -50.45 -27.13 -42.80
CA LEU A 4 -49.68 -27.15 -41.56
C LEU A 4 -49.02 -25.81 -41.34
N ARG A 5 -49.41 -25.10 -40.31
CA ARG A 5 -48.71 -23.93 -39.85
C ARG A 5 -47.60 -24.38 -38.91
N VAL A 6 -46.38 -24.29 -39.38
CA VAL A 6 -45.20 -24.46 -38.49
C VAL A 6 -44.97 -23.14 -37.77
N ALA A 7 -45.21 -23.15 -36.47
CA ALA A 7 -44.87 -22.06 -35.59
C ALA A 7 -43.38 -22.16 -35.32
N GLY A 8 -42.59 -21.27 -35.90
CA GLY A 8 -41.18 -21.10 -35.58
C GLY A 8 -41.05 -20.45 -34.21
N ALA A 9 -40.60 -21.19 -33.22
CA ALA A 9 -40.17 -20.62 -31.95
C ALA A 9 -38.80 -20.02 -32.14
N ALA A 10 -38.75 -18.69 -32.15
CA ALA A 10 -37.48 -17.97 -32.11
C ALA A 10 -36.95 -18.04 -30.67
N PHE A 11 -35.96 -18.89 -30.44
CA PHE A 11 -35.17 -18.87 -29.22
C PHE A 11 -34.24 -17.64 -29.28
N ALA A 12 -34.62 -16.58 -28.60
CA ALA A 12 -33.72 -15.48 -28.31
C ALA A 12 -32.75 -15.94 -27.22
N VAL A 13 -31.54 -16.34 -27.66
CA VAL A 13 -30.43 -16.53 -26.71
C VAL A 13 -29.96 -15.15 -26.26
N ALA A 14 -30.42 -14.74 -25.09
CA ALA A 14 -29.87 -13.56 -24.44
C ALA A 14 -28.47 -13.91 -23.97
N LEU A 15 -27.47 -13.44 -24.73
CA LEU A 15 -26.09 -13.50 -24.35
C LEU A 15 -25.91 -12.46 -23.23
N THR A 16 -26.06 -12.87 -21.98
CA THR A 16 -25.63 -12.06 -20.84
C THR A 16 -24.11 -12.07 -20.84
N VAL A 17 -23.52 -11.03 -21.43
CA VAL A 17 -22.12 -10.73 -21.20
C VAL A 17 -22.02 -10.32 -19.73
N ALA A 18 -21.66 -11.27 -18.89
CA ALA A 18 -21.19 -10.94 -17.56
C ALA A 18 -19.87 -10.19 -17.76
N ALA A 19 -19.94 -8.86 -17.67
CA ALA A 19 -18.75 -8.06 -17.54
C ALA A 19 -18.10 -8.47 -16.21
N ALA A 20 -17.14 -9.41 -16.28
CA ALA A 20 -16.22 -9.66 -15.20
C ALA A 20 -15.44 -8.36 -15.04
N GLY A 21 -15.92 -7.49 -14.16
CA GLY A 21 -15.19 -6.31 -13.78
C GLY A 21 -13.84 -6.80 -13.26
N CYS A 22 -12.75 -6.34 -13.88
CA CYS A 22 -11.42 -6.45 -13.30
C CYS A 22 -11.36 -5.60 -12.02
N GLY A 23 -12.16 -5.97 -11.03
CA GLY A 23 -12.19 -5.35 -9.70
C GLY A 23 -11.13 -5.92 -8.77
N GLY A 24 -10.21 -6.73 -9.27
CA GLY A 24 -9.29 -7.46 -8.44
C GLY A 24 -7.86 -6.94 -8.40
N GLY A 25 -7.58 -5.71 -8.74
CA GLY A 25 -6.22 -5.24 -8.84
C GLY A 25 -6.01 -3.78 -8.51
N GLY A 26 -6.99 -3.14 -7.91
CA GLY A 26 -6.82 -1.79 -7.40
C GLY A 26 -5.78 -1.82 -6.27
N SER A 27 -4.57 -1.32 -6.53
CA SER A 27 -3.64 -0.94 -5.48
C SER A 27 -4.35 0.11 -4.64
N SER A 28 -4.98 -0.32 -3.55
CA SER A 28 -5.50 0.62 -2.57
C SER A 28 -4.33 1.42 -2.02
N THR A 29 -4.47 2.72 -1.99
CA THR A 29 -3.47 3.59 -1.38
C THR A 29 -3.22 3.13 0.05
N PRO A 30 -1.95 2.85 0.44
CA PRO A 30 -1.64 2.44 1.79
C PRO A 30 -2.07 3.49 2.82
N THR A 31 -2.83 3.09 3.82
CA THR A 31 -3.39 4.01 4.82
C THR A 31 -2.93 3.74 6.24
N THR A 32 -2.41 2.54 6.50
CA THR A 32 -1.89 2.14 7.81
C THR A 32 -0.36 2.18 7.86
N GLY A 33 0.21 2.31 9.05
CA GLY A 33 1.66 2.29 9.25
C GLY A 33 2.34 1.07 8.61
N PRO A 34 1.88 -0.16 8.88
CA PRO A 34 2.43 -1.36 8.25
C PRO A 34 2.35 -1.38 6.73
N GLU A 35 1.23 -0.98 6.16
CA GLU A 35 1.06 -0.93 4.69
C GLU A 35 2.00 0.10 4.04
N ILE A 36 2.10 1.29 4.64
CA ILE A 36 2.98 2.34 4.16
C ILE A 36 4.44 1.88 4.25
N TYR A 37 4.84 1.30 5.38
CA TYR A 37 6.18 0.76 5.56
C TYR A 37 6.53 -0.29 4.51
N LYS A 38 5.67 -1.26 4.31
CA LYS A 38 5.86 -2.32 3.32
C LYS A 38 5.98 -1.75 1.90
N ALA A 39 5.16 -0.77 1.56
CA ALA A 39 5.13 -0.22 0.20
C ALA A 39 6.33 0.69 -0.12
N TYR A 40 6.82 1.46 0.85
CA TYR A 40 7.73 2.57 0.57
C TYR A 40 9.05 2.56 1.36
N CYS A 41 9.14 1.81 2.43
CA CYS A 41 10.27 1.87 3.35
C CYS A 41 11.07 0.56 3.38
N SER A 42 10.40 -0.58 3.28
CA SER A 42 10.99 -1.91 3.50
C SER A 42 12.08 -2.27 2.49
N THR A 43 12.01 -1.77 1.27
CA THR A 43 13.02 -2.05 0.23
C THR A 43 14.43 -1.63 0.67
N CYS A 44 14.55 -0.50 1.36
CA CYS A 44 15.82 0.03 1.84
C CYS A 44 16.12 -0.36 3.29
N HIS A 45 15.09 -0.41 4.14
CA HIS A 45 15.25 -0.64 5.60
C HIS A 45 15.00 -2.08 6.05
N GLY A 46 14.61 -2.97 5.14
CA GLY A 46 14.27 -4.36 5.43
C GLY A 46 12.82 -4.54 5.85
N VAL A 47 12.24 -5.73 5.59
CA VAL A 47 10.83 -6.04 5.91
C VAL A 47 10.51 -5.95 7.40
N ASP A 48 11.48 -6.27 8.24
CA ASP A 48 11.38 -6.21 9.70
C ASP A 48 12.12 -5.00 10.29
N GLY A 49 12.61 -4.11 9.44
CA GLY A 49 13.40 -2.96 9.86
C GLY A 49 14.84 -3.28 10.26
N GLN A 50 15.33 -4.43 9.84
CA GLN A 50 16.68 -4.91 10.17
C GLN A 50 17.81 -4.14 9.47
N GLY A 51 17.46 -3.29 8.50
CA GLY A 51 18.44 -2.58 7.67
C GLY A 51 18.73 -3.28 6.35
N GLY A 52 19.54 -2.64 5.55
CA GLY A 52 19.95 -3.08 4.22
C GLY A 52 20.68 -1.93 3.54
N VAL A 53 20.13 -1.42 2.45
CA VAL A 53 20.61 -0.17 1.82
C VAL A 53 20.53 0.99 2.81
N GLY A 54 19.42 1.07 3.55
CA GLY A 54 19.24 2.00 4.65
C GLY A 54 19.59 1.40 6.01
N PRO A 55 19.69 2.23 7.06
CA PRO A 55 19.98 1.76 8.40
C PRO A 55 18.83 0.96 9.02
N GLU A 56 19.16 0.20 10.07
CA GLU A 56 18.16 -0.44 10.91
C GLU A 56 17.21 0.57 11.54
N LEU A 57 15.92 0.25 11.54
CA LEU A 57 14.87 1.07 12.13
C LEU A 57 14.12 0.34 13.26
N GLY A 58 14.11 -1.00 13.21
CA GLY A 58 13.38 -1.83 14.14
C GLY A 58 14.08 -2.03 15.49
N GLY A 59 13.48 -2.85 16.35
CA GLY A 59 14.08 -3.19 17.65
C GLY A 59 14.20 -2.00 18.61
N GLY A 60 13.49 -0.90 18.38
CA GLY A 60 13.58 0.30 19.21
C GLY A 60 14.75 1.23 18.89
N VAL A 61 15.61 0.87 17.93
CA VAL A 61 16.82 1.65 17.57
C VAL A 61 16.47 3.06 17.14
N VAL A 62 15.45 3.21 16.30
CA VAL A 62 15.05 4.53 15.78
C VAL A 62 14.49 5.44 16.87
N ALA A 63 13.77 4.87 17.84
CA ALA A 63 13.26 5.63 18.97
C ALA A 63 14.36 6.10 19.91
N GLN A 64 15.44 5.35 20.04
CA GLN A 64 16.63 5.76 20.79
C GLN A 64 17.39 6.87 20.06
N LYS A 65 17.53 6.77 18.74
CA LYS A 65 18.23 7.76 17.93
C LYS A 65 17.48 9.09 17.85
N TYR A 66 16.16 9.03 17.79
CA TYR A 66 15.26 10.17 17.73
C TYR A 66 14.26 10.11 18.90
N PRO A 67 14.66 10.50 20.11
CA PRO A 67 13.74 10.47 21.26
C PRO A 67 12.46 11.28 21.04
N ASN A 68 12.58 12.45 20.39
CA ASN A 68 11.43 13.22 19.95
C ASN A 68 10.92 12.68 18.59
N ILE A 69 9.66 12.28 18.56
CA ILE A 69 9.03 11.75 17.35
C ILE A 69 9.04 12.76 16.19
N ASP A 70 8.94 14.04 16.48
CA ASP A 70 8.90 15.08 15.45
C ASP A 70 10.22 15.19 14.68
N ASP A 71 11.34 14.86 15.31
CA ASP A 71 12.65 14.80 14.65
C ASP A 71 12.68 13.65 13.63
N GLN A 72 12.13 12.50 13.96
CA GLN A 72 12.03 11.39 13.01
C GLN A 72 11.04 11.72 11.89
N ILE A 73 9.91 12.34 12.19
CA ILE A 73 8.95 12.80 11.19
C ILE A 73 9.62 13.78 10.22
N ALA A 74 10.45 14.68 10.72
CA ALA A 74 11.20 15.62 9.88
C ALA A 74 12.19 14.91 8.95
N VAL A 75 12.87 13.86 9.39
CA VAL A 75 13.74 13.04 8.55
C VAL A 75 12.98 12.39 7.41
N VAL A 76 11.85 11.77 7.68
CA VAL A 76 11.03 11.14 6.64
C VAL A 76 10.46 12.19 5.67
N THR A 77 9.98 13.30 6.21
CA THR A 77 9.41 14.38 5.41
C THR A 77 10.43 15.00 4.47
N ASN A 78 11.62 15.31 4.95
CA ASN A 78 12.62 16.08 4.20
C ASN A 78 13.67 15.21 3.52
N GLY A 79 13.78 13.94 3.90
CA GLY A 79 14.88 13.07 3.51
C GLY A 79 16.16 13.35 4.29
N LYS A 80 17.15 12.46 4.14
CA LYS A 80 18.46 12.60 4.76
C LYS A 80 19.49 11.80 3.98
N GLY A 81 20.56 12.44 3.52
CA GLY A 81 21.57 11.77 2.70
C GLY A 81 20.95 11.17 1.43
N THR A 82 21.12 9.87 1.23
CA THR A 82 20.53 9.14 0.08
C THR A 82 19.07 8.79 0.27
N MET A 83 18.52 8.93 1.48
CA MET A 83 17.10 8.74 1.73
C MET A 83 16.30 9.86 1.09
N PRO A 84 15.37 9.55 0.18
CA PRO A 84 14.57 10.59 -0.48
C PRO A 84 13.59 11.27 0.48
N SER A 85 13.22 12.50 0.13
CA SER A 85 12.13 13.21 0.77
C SER A 85 10.80 12.57 0.40
N TRP A 86 9.93 12.41 1.38
CA TRP A 86 8.56 11.91 1.18
C TRP A 86 7.52 13.03 1.20
N ARG A 87 7.98 14.28 1.33
CA ARG A 87 7.12 15.46 1.21
C ARG A 87 6.39 15.46 -0.13
N GLY A 88 5.05 15.58 -0.09
CA GLY A 88 4.22 15.57 -1.30
C GLY A 88 4.01 14.19 -1.93
N ARG A 89 4.72 13.14 -1.47
CA ARG A 89 4.51 11.74 -1.88
C ARG A 89 3.65 10.99 -0.87
N LEU A 90 3.81 11.29 0.39
CA LEU A 90 2.97 10.85 1.49
C LEU A 90 2.36 12.09 2.17
N THR A 91 1.14 11.94 2.65
CA THR A 91 0.51 12.99 3.47
C THR A 91 1.18 13.07 4.84
N PRO A 92 1.08 14.20 5.56
CA PRO A 92 1.58 14.30 6.93
C PRO A 92 1.01 13.21 7.86
N ASP A 93 -0.25 12.85 7.69
CA ASP A 93 -0.88 11.77 8.45
C ASP A 93 -0.26 10.40 8.15
N GLN A 94 -0.01 10.09 6.88
CA GLN A 94 0.68 8.86 6.48
C GLN A 94 2.11 8.80 7.03
N ILE A 95 2.85 9.89 6.97
CA ILE A 95 4.21 9.99 7.53
C ILE A 95 4.17 9.71 9.04
N ARG A 96 3.26 10.35 9.77
CA ARG A 96 3.11 10.11 11.20
C ARG A 96 2.77 8.66 11.52
N LYS A 97 1.87 8.05 10.78
CA LYS A 97 1.47 6.64 10.97
C LYS A 97 2.63 5.67 10.75
N VAL A 98 3.41 5.85 9.70
CA VAL A 98 4.55 4.98 9.43
C VAL A 98 5.65 5.17 10.48
N VAL A 99 5.93 6.39 10.90
CA VAL A 99 6.89 6.69 11.97
C VAL A 99 6.49 6.04 13.29
N VAL A 100 5.22 6.14 13.68
CA VAL A 100 4.71 5.45 14.88
C VAL A 100 4.91 3.93 14.77
N TYR A 101 4.61 3.35 13.62
CA TYR A 101 4.82 1.93 13.36
C TYR A 101 6.30 1.52 13.51
N GLU A 102 7.21 2.27 12.90
CA GLU A 102 8.65 2.02 12.97
C GLU A 102 9.18 2.04 14.41
N ARG A 103 8.67 2.96 15.22
CA ARG A 103 9.08 3.15 16.62
C ARG A 103 8.54 2.07 17.56
N THR A 104 7.36 1.52 17.27
CA THR A 104 6.59 0.75 18.25
C THR A 104 6.36 -0.72 17.87
N LYS A 105 6.40 -1.06 16.59
CA LYS A 105 5.99 -2.38 16.10
C LYS A 105 7.03 -3.10 15.25
N LEU A 106 7.97 -2.37 14.69
CA LEU A 106 8.95 -2.95 13.79
C LEU A 106 9.99 -3.76 14.60
N PRO A 107 10.13 -5.07 14.33
CA PRO A 107 10.92 -5.94 15.21
C PRO A 107 12.44 -5.73 15.14
N GLY A 108 12.97 -5.41 13.96
CA GLY A 108 14.40 -5.26 13.77
C GLY A 108 15.12 -6.48 13.23
#